data_c59449f9184688285c5cab0a1e9e541c
#
_entry.id   c59449f9184688285c5cab0a1e9e541c
#
_cell.length_a   1.000
_cell.length_b   1.000
_cell.length_c   1.000
_cell.angle_alpha   90.00
_cell.angle_beta   90.00
_cell.angle_gamma   90.00
#
_symmetry.space_group_name_H-M   'P 1'
#
loop_
_entity.id
_entity.type
_entity.pdbx_description
1 polymer ?
#
loop_
_entity_poly.entity_id
_entity_poly.type
_entity_poly.pdbx_seq_one_letter_code
_entity_poly.pdbx_strand_id
1 'polypeptide(L)'
;MRIALVLLTAAVLAATLVAAGCGSTGSSTPVKTTAVSMAKSYRFDPKVIEVKSGDTVTWTNNDNFTHTVKVDGQPDHKVGRGDSVSIRFDTAGTYHYVCTLHSHDMHGTVIVG
;
A
#
# COMPACT_ATOMS: atom_id res chain seq x y z
N MET A 1 52.17 -52.07 11.32
CA MET A 1 52.60 -51.56 10.05
C MET A 1 51.43 -51.35 9.11
N ARG A 2 51.21 -50.24 8.67
CA ARG A 2 50.31 -49.74 7.66
C ARG A 2 48.96 -49.25 8.19
N ILE A 3 49.03 -48.03 8.43
CA ILE A 3 47.94 -47.15 8.76
C ILE A 3 47.22 -46.85 7.44
N ALA A 4 45.98 -47.26 7.30
CA ALA A 4 45.14 -46.83 6.24
C ALA A 4 44.45 -45.53 6.63
N LEU A 5 44.85 -44.52 5.93
CA LEU A 5 44.27 -43.16 6.07
C LEU A 5 42.91 -43.16 5.40
N VAL A 6 41.86 -43.11 6.19
CA VAL A 6 40.51 -42.90 5.67
C VAL A 6 40.28 -41.40 5.54
N LEU A 7 40.29 -40.93 4.31
CA LEU A 7 39.88 -39.60 3.99
C LEU A 7 38.37 -39.47 4.07
N LEU A 8 37.93 -38.76 5.10
CA LEU A 8 36.54 -38.38 5.23
C LEU A 8 36.30 -37.16 4.32
N THR A 9 35.68 -37.38 3.20
CA THR A 9 35.18 -36.28 2.40
C THR A 9 33.89 -35.79 3.01
N ALA A 10 33.97 -34.63 3.62
CA ALA A 10 32.78 -33.90 4.07
C ALA A 10 32.05 -33.34 2.85
N ALA A 11 30.94 -33.93 2.55
CA ALA A 11 29.99 -33.36 1.57
C ALA A 11 29.33 -32.15 2.22
N VAL A 12 29.73 -30.99 1.79
CA VAL A 12 29.03 -29.75 2.11
C VAL A 12 27.74 -29.73 1.29
N LEU A 13 26.66 -30.02 1.95
CA LEU A 13 25.34 -29.84 1.37
C LEU A 13 25.01 -28.36 1.42
N ALA A 14 25.25 -27.66 0.33
CA ALA A 14 24.79 -26.30 0.15
C ALA A 14 23.26 -26.33 0.01
N ALA A 15 22.58 -26.04 1.11
CA ALA A 15 21.14 -25.76 1.05
C ALA A 15 20.94 -24.43 0.34
N THR A 16 20.61 -24.48 -0.92
CA THR A 16 20.13 -23.29 -1.63
C THR A 16 18.74 -22.99 -1.13
N LEU A 17 18.65 -21.99 -0.27
CA LEU A 17 17.38 -21.43 0.12
C LEU A 17 16.85 -20.65 -1.08
N VAL A 18 15.97 -21.29 -1.83
CA VAL A 18 15.21 -20.58 -2.84
C VAL A 18 14.15 -19.77 -2.11
N ALA A 19 14.42 -18.50 -1.91
CA ALA A 19 13.38 -17.58 -1.52
C ALA A 19 12.39 -17.49 -2.68
N ALA A 20 11.27 -18.17 -2.54
CA ALA A 20 10.17 -18.02 -3.47
C ALA A 20 9.70 -16.57 -3.39
N GLY A 21 10.00 -15.78 -4.42
CA GLY A 21 9.43 -14.46 -4.58
C GLY A 21 7.93 -14.63 -4.68
N CYS A 22 7.21 -14.21 -3.65
CA CYS A 22 5.77 -14.15 -3.71
C CYS A 22 5.37 -13.11 -4.72
N GLY A 23 4.97 -13.53 -5.91
CA GLY A 23 4.18 -12.70 -6.78
C GLY A 23 2.84 -12.45 -6.11
N SER A 24 2.73 -11.41 -5.29
CA SER A 24 1.45 -11.00 -4.75
C SER A 24 0.64 -10.34 -5.84
N THR A 25 -0.38 -11.01 -6.30
CA THR A 25 -1.39 -10.42 -7.15
C THR A 25 -2.20 -9.41 -6.32
N GLY A 26 -2.10 -8.12 -6.63
CA GLY A 26 -3.02 -7.09 -6.16
C GLY A 26 -2.70 -6.42 -4.83
N SER A 27 -1.59 -6.69 -4.20
CA SER A 27 -1.16 -6.00 -2.98
C SER A 27 -0.09 -4.96 -3.29
N SER A 28 -0.44 -3.68 -3.13
CA SER A 28 0.52 -2.58 -3.25
C SER A 28 1.37 -2.49 -1.98
N THR A 29 2.67 -2.27 -2.13
CA THR A 29 3.54 -1.96 -1.00
C THR A 29 3.14 -0.61 -0.41
N PRO A 30 2.92 -0.49 0.91
CA PRO A 30 2.60 0.77 1.54
C PRO A 30 3.69 1.82 1.35
N VAL A 31 3.29 3.04 1.03
CA VAL A 31 4.19 4.20 0.90
C VAL A 31 3.99 5.12 2.09
N LYS A 32 5.08 5.50 2.73
CA LYS A 32 5.06 6.48 3.83
C LYS A 32 4.88 7.88 3.26
N THR A 33 3.65 8.35 3.29
CA THR A 33 3.27 9.69 2.81
C THR A 33 1.92 10.10 3.37
N THR A 34 1.68 11.38 3.44
CA THR A 34 0.37 11.97 3.78
C THR A 34 -0.35 12.56 2.58
N ALA A 35 0.21 12.39 1.38
CA ALA A 35 -0.34 12.94 0.15
C ALA A 35 -0.76 11.83 -0.81
N VAL A 36 -1.99 11.92 -1.31
CA VAL A 36 -2.54 11.01 -2.32
C VAL A 36 -3.06 11.82 -3.49
N SER A 37 -2.71 11.42 -4.70
CA SER A 37 -3.26 11.97 -5.93
C SER A 37 -4.44 11.14 -6.40
N MET A 38 -5.53 11.80 -6.79
CA MET A 38 -6.54 11.20 -7.65
C MET A 38 -6.05 11.36 -9.08
N ALA A 39 -5.43 10.30 -9.58
CA ALA A 39 -4.72 10.32 -10.84
C ALA A 39 -5.61 9.89 -12.01
N LYS A 40 -5.15 10.20 -13.20
CA LYS A 40 -5.79 9.75 -14.45
C LYS A 40 -5.98 8.23 -14.44
N SER A 41 -7.01 7.76 -15.14
CA SER A 41 -7.43 6.37 -15.19
C SER A 41 -8.05 5.85 -13.89
N TYR A 42 -8.77 6.74 -13.20
CA TYR A 42 -9.62 6.38 -12.04
C TYR A 42 -8.88 5.62 -10.95
N ARG A 43 -7.81 6.22 -10.42
CA ARG A 43 -7.00 5.59 -9.38
C ARG A 43 -6.56 6.59 -8.32
N PHE A 44 -6.35 6.09 -7.12
CA PHE A 44 -5.59 6.76 -6.07
C PHE A 44 -4.12 6.37 -6.17
N ASP A 45 -3.25 7.36 -6.12
CA ASP A 45 -1.80 7.15 -6.24
C ASP A 45 -1.04 7.95 -5.15
N PRO A 46 -0.32 7.30 -4.23
CA PRO A 46 -0.22 5.85 -4.02
C PRO A 46 -1.54 5.22 -3.58
N LYS A 47 -1.76 3.96 -3.91
CA LYS A 47 -2.98 3.24 -3.55
C LYS A 47 -3.04 2.90 -2.07
N VAL A 48 -1.90 2.56 -1.47
CA VAL A 48 -1.76 2.22 -0.06
C VAL A 48 -0.73 3.13 0.58
N ILE A 49 -1.12 3.84 1.62
CA ILE A 49 -0.23 4.72 2.37
C ILE A 49 -0.15 4.31 3.83
N GLU A 50 0.97 4.66 4.44
CA GLU A 50 1.24 4.45 5.86
C GLU A 50 1.53 5.80 6.51
N VAL A 51 0.78 6.10 7.58
CA VAL A 51 0.90 7.35 8.33
C VAL A 51 0.93 7.06 9.83
N LYS A 52 1.18 8.08 10.62
CA LYS A 52 1.18 8.01 12.09
C LYS A 52 -0.14 8.53 12.64
N SER A 53 -0.55 8.03 13.81
CA SER A 53 -1.68 8.58 14.55
C SER A 53 -1.52 10.08 14.77
N GLY A 54 -2.55 10.84 14.43
CA GLY A 54 -2.55 12.29 14.46
C GLY A 54 -2.19 12.97 13.15
N ASP A 55 -1.72 12.22 12.15
CA ASP A 55 -1.42 12.76 10.83
C ASP A 55 -2.71 13.12 10.07
N THR A 56 -2.58 14.12 9.22
CA THR A 56 -3.62 14.54 8.27
C THR A 56 -3.23 14.11 6.87
N VAL A 57 -4.09 13.35 6.22
CA VAL A 57 -3.92 12.93 4.83
C VAL A 57 -4.67 13.88 3.91
N THR A 58 -4.02 14.29 2.84
CA THR A 58 -4.59 15.16 1.81
C THR A 58 -4.70 14.42 0.48
N TRP A 59 -5.91 14.37 -0.06
CA TRP A 59 -6.18 13.90 -1.42
C TRP A 59 -6.36 15.09 -2.34
N THR A 60 -5.64 15.11 -3.45
CA THR A 60 -5.73 16.17 -4.46
C THR A 60 -6.21 15.56 -5.77
N ASN A 61 -7.24 16.16 -6.36
CA ASN A 61 -7.78 15.70 -7.63
C ASN A 61 -6.98 16.27 -8.80
N ASN A 62 -6.10 15.46 -9.36
CA ASN A 62 -5.28 15.77 -10.53
C ASN A 62 -5.86 15.20 -11.82
N ASP A 63 -7.08 14.66 -11.76
CA ASP A 63 -7.81 14.18 -12.93
C ASP A 63 -8.72 15.26 -13.52
N ASN A 64 -9.28 14.97 -14.68
CA ASN A 64 -10.23 15.85 -15.36
C ASN A 64 -11.68 15.66 -14.91
N PHE A 65 -11.95 14.68 -14.07
CA PHE A 65 -13.28 14.34 -13.59
C PHE A 65 -13.42 14.63 -12.10
N THR A 66 -14.65 14.86 -11.66
CA THR A 66 -14.96 14.91 -10.23
C THR A 66 -14.84 13.51 -9.63
N HIS A 67 -14.22 13.43 -8.48
CA HIS A 67 -14.09 12.22 -7.67
C HIS A 67 -14.65 12.43 -6.27
N THR A 68 -14.68 11.38 -5.48
CA THR A 68 -15.00 11.44 -4.05
C THR A 68 -13.96 10.69 -3.24
N VAL A 69 -13.88 11.02 -1.96
CA VAL A 69 -13.16 10.23 -0.96
C VAL A 69 -14.13 9.82 0.11
N LYS A 70 -14.46 8.55 0.16
CA LYS A 70 -15.29 7.94 1.19
C LYS A 70 -14.44 6.97 2.01
N VAL A 71 -14.00 7.40 3.18
CA VAL A 71 -13.30 6.55 4.14
C VAL A 71 -14.32 5.78 4.96
N ASP A 72 -14.03 4.52 5.29
CA ASP A 72 -14.89 3.71 6.14
C ASP A 72 -15.25 4.45 7.43
N GLY A 73 -16.53 4.50 7.74
CA GLY A 73 -17.06 5.16 8.93
C GLY A 73 -17.11 6.69 8.87
N GLN A 74 -16.79 7.30 7.74
CA GLN A 74 -16.77 8.76 7.58
C GLN A 74 -17.72 9.25 6.47
N PRO A 75 -18.05 10.55 6.46
CA PRO A 75 -18.83 11.14 5.37
C PRO A 75 -18.13 11.02 4.03
N ASP A 76 -18.90 11.02 2.96
CA ASP A 76 -18.39 11.10 1.61
C ASP A 76 -17.98 12.55 1.27
N HIS A 77 -16.78 12.74 0.75
CA HIS A 77 -16.24 14.04 0.37
C HIS A 77 -16.13 14.13 -1.15
N LYS A 78 -16.88 15.04 -1.73
CA LYS A 78 -16.77 15.36 -3.16
C LYS A 78 -15.57 16.26 -3.41
N VAL A 79 -14.74 15.89 -4.38
CA VAL A 79 -13.51 16.60 -4.73
C VAL A 79 -13.52 16.89 -6.23
N GLY A 80 -13.77 18.16 -6.58
CA GLY A 80 -13.76 18.61 -7.94
C GLY A 80 -12.35 18.66 -8.52
N ARG A 81 -12.26 18.83 -9.84
CA ARG A 81 -10.99 18.96 -10.53
C ARG A 81 -10.13 20.09 -9.93
N GLY A 82 -8.90 19.78 -9.55
CA GLY A 82 -7.95 20.72 -8.96
C GLY A 82 -8.16 20.97 -7.47
N ASP A 83 -9.23 20.45 -6.89
CA ASP A 83 -9.53 20.59 -5.45
C ASP A 83 -8.82 19.53 -4.62
N SER A 84 -8.83 19.75 -3.31
CA SER A 84 -8.26 18.84 -2.32
C SER A 84 -9.22 18.66 -1.14
N VAL A 85 -9.10 17.52 -0.47
CA VAL A 85 -9.72 17.25 0.83
C VAL A 85 -8.67 16.71 1.79
N SER A 86 -8.74 17.12 3.04
CA SER A 86 -7.84 16.66 4.10
C SER A 86 -8.64 16.02 5.22
N ILE A 87 -8.18 14.85 5.67
CA ILE A 87 -8.79 14.09 6.76
C ILE A 87 -7.71 13.71 7.75
N ARG A 88 -7.95 14.00 9.04
CA ARG A 88 -7.08 13.62 10.13
C ARG A 88 -7.40 12.21 10.63
N PHE A 89 -6.37 11.41 10.92
CA PHE A 89 -6.48 10.06 11.46
C PHE A 89 -5.84 9.99 12.85
N ASP A 90 -6.65 10.02 13.88
CA ASP A 90 -6.18 10.02 15.28
C ASP A 90 -5.98 8.63 15.86
N THR A 91 -6.69 7.63 15.35
CA THR A 91 -6.71 6.28 15.90
C THR A 91 -5.97 5.32 14.96
N ALA A 92 -5.04 4.54 15.51
CA ALA A 92 -4.35 3.48 14.78
C ALA A 92 -5.34 2.45 14.22
N GLY A 93 -5.06 1.96 13.03
CA GLY A 93 -5.88 0.99 12.33
C GLY A 93 -5.67 1.02 10.83
N THR A 94 -6.44 0.20 10.14
CA THR A 94 -6.46 0.13 8.68
C THR A 94 -7.79 0.66 8.18
N TYR A 95 -7.73 1.69 7.35
CA TYR A 95 -8.91 2.39 6.82
C TYR A 95 -8.96 2.23 5.31
N HIS A 96 -10.00 1.57 4.83
CA HIS A 96 -10.26 1.50 3.40
C HIS A 96 -11.05 2.74 2.96
N TYR A 97 -10.80 3.19 1.75
CA TYR A 97 -11.55 4.27 1.14
C TYR A 97 -11.78 4.02 -0.35
N VAL A 98 -12.76 4.69 -0.89
CA VAL A 98 -13.24 4.50 -2.25
C VAL A 98 -13.72 5.82 -2.84
N CYS A 99 -13.62 5.96 -4.14
CA CYS A 99 -14.40 6.95 -4.88
C CYS A 99 -15.78 6.35 -5.17
N THR A 100 -16.83 6.93 -4.62
CA THR A 100 -18.19 6.40 -4.77
C THR A 100 -18.75 6.52 -6.18
N LEU A 101 -18.18 7.40 -7.01
CA LEU A 101 -18.54 7.55 -8.42
C LEU A 101 -17.91 6.49 -9.32
N HIS A 102 -16.82 5.85 -8.87
CA HIS A 102 -16.06 4.84 -9.61
C HIS A 102 -15.66 3.68 -8.70
N SER A 103 -16.63 3.14 -7.95
CA SER A 103 -16.37 2.24 -6.83
C SER A 103 -15.72 0.90 -7.20
N HIS A 104 -15.76 0.48 -8.47
CA HIS A 104 -15.10 -0.74 -8.92
C HIS A 104 -13.59 -0.54 -9.14
N ASP A 105 -13.17 0.66 -9.53
CA ASP A 105 -11.81 0.92 -10.00
C ASP A 105 -10.96 1.75 -9.04
N MET A 106 -11.59 2.67 -8.29
CA MET A 106 -10.90 3.61 -7.40
C MET A 106 -11.03 3.21 -5.93
N HIS A 107 -10.03 2.50 -5.44
CA HIS A 107 -9.89 2.09 -4.05
C HIS A 107 -8.52 2.44 -3.49
N GLY A 108 -8.46 2.67 -2.20
CA GLY A 108 -7.22 2.87 -1.50
C GLY A 108 -7.30 2.45 -0.05
N THR A 109 -6.16 2.53 0.63
CA THR A 109 -6.01 2.15 2.03
C THR A 109 -5.07 3.10 2.74
N VAL A 110 -5.46 3.54 3.93
CA VAL A 110 -4.61 4.26 4.87
C VAL A 110 -4.32 3.34 6.05
N ILE A 111 -3.04 3.07 6.29
CA ILE A 111 -2.57 2.33 7.46
C ILE A 111 -2.06 3.35 8.46
N VAL A 112 -2.69 3.42 9.63
CA VAL A 112 -2.36 4.34 10.71
C VAL A 112 -1.69 3.58 11.83
N GLY A 113 -0.48 3.96 12.14
CA GLY A 113 0.33 3.31 13.18
C GLY A 113 0.71 4.17 14.36
#